data_b3141fd0bb54c91fe64c7b2f613fa984
#
_entry.id   b3141fd0bb54c91fe64c7b2f613fa984
#
_cell.length_a   1.000
_cell.length_b   1.000
_cell.length_c   1.000
_cell.angle_alpha   90.00
_cell.angle_beta   90.00
_cell.angle_gamma   90.00
#
_symmetry.space_group_name_H-M   'P 1'
#
loop_
_entity.id
_entity.type
_entity.pdbx_description
1 polymer ?
#
loop_
_entity_poly.entity_id
_entity_poly.type
_entity_poly.pdbx_seq_one_letter_code
_entity_poly.pdbx_strand_id
1 'polypeptide(L)'
;MAKGNLFLLPVPLAEHAEKASYTLLHLDIINNIKEYVVENEKTARKFLKEAGLKIPQSELIIHDYGKHSREKINYNNVFKAVQQGSDIGLMSEAGCPGVADPGADVVFEAHKRGIKVIPLVGPSSILLGLMASGFNGQNFSFKGYLPIDKADRTRSIKELEHLSQKEKSTQIFIETPFRNNQMLAELLKSCKPQTKLCVACNVTAADEYIRTQTIEEWKKTTIDLHKKPCIFLLFAS
;
A
#
# COMPACT_ATOMS: atom_id res chain seq x y z
N MET A 1 8.45 -34.66 -2.13
CA MET A 1 9.27 -33.50 -2.43
C MET A 1 8.85 -32.34 -1.54
N ALA A 2 9.77 -31.46 -1.16
CA ALA A 2 9.42 -30.25 -0.42
C ALA A 2 8.55 -29.34 -1.31
N LYS A 3 7.54 -28.69 -0.73
CA LYS A 3 6.74 -27.69 -1.44
C LYS A 3 7.60 -26.42 -1.70
N GLY A 4 7.29 -25.68 -2.75
CA GLY A 4 7.78 -24.33 -2.93
C GLY A 4 7.15 -23.34 -1.94
N ASN A 5 7.48 -22.06 -2.08
CA ASN A 5 7.05 -21.00 -1.20
C ASN A 5 6.19 -19.98 -1.96
N LEU A 6 5.35 -19.22 -1.23
CA LEU A 6 4.71 -18.01 -1.70
C LEU A 6 5.51 -16.80 -1.21
N PHE A 7 6.14 -16.07 -2.12
CA PHE A 7 6.82 -14.81 -1.82
C PHE A 7 5.88 -13.63 -1.99
N LEU A 8 5.79 -12.77 -0.98
CA LEU A 8 5.09 -11.50 -1.09
C LEU A 8 6.11 -10.45 -1.53
N LEU A 9 5.95 -9.95 -2.74
CA LEU A 9 6.92 -9.09 -3.43
C LEU A 9 6.42 -7.64 -3.44
N PRO A 10 6.92 -6.76 -2.56
CA PRO A 10 6.61 -5.35 -2.63
C PRO A 10 7.06 -4.73 -3.94
N VAL A 11 6.31 -3.75 -4.42
CA VAL A 11 6.63 -2.97 -5.62
C VAL A 11 6.84 -1.50 -5.25
N PRO A 12 7.54 -0.69 -6.06
CA PRO A 12 7.74 0.72 -5.79
C PRO A 12 6.41 1.47 -5.62
N LEU A 13 6.41 2.51 -4.78
CA LEU A 13 5.26 3.40 -4.61
C LEU A 13 5.16 4.46 -5.70
N ALA A 14 6.28 4.74 -6.37
CA ALA A 14 6.39 5.76 -7.41
C ALA A 14 7.25 5.25 -8.57
N GLU A 15 7.08 5.87 -9.74
CA GLU A 15 7.96 5.62 -10.89
C GLU A 15 9.40 6.01 -10.57
N HIS A 16 10.35 5.24 -11.05
CA HIS A 16 11.79 5.41 -10.83
C HIS A 16 12.26 5.33 -9.37
N ALA A 17 11.44 4.74 -8.48
CA ALA A 17 11.77 4.53 -7.06
C ALA A 17 12.34 3.14 -6.76
N GLU A 18 12.79 2.37 -7.76
CA GLU A 18 13.23 0.98 -7.62
C GLU A 18 14.42 0.87 -6.65
N LYS A 19 15.42 1.79 -6.79
CA LYS A 19 16.60 1.81 -5.91
C LYS A 19 16.27 2.06 -4.44
N ALA A 20 15.21 2.82 -4.17
CA ALA A 20 14.74 3.09 -2.82
C ALA A 20 13.83 1.97 -2.26
N SER A 21 13.37 1.06 -3.13
CA SER A 21 12.31 0.09 -2.80
C SER A 21 12.83 -1.34 -2.68
N TYR A 22 13.87 -1.71 -3.41
CA TYR A 22 14.33 -3.09 -3.48
C TYR A 22 15.59 -3.35 -2.69
N THR A 23 15.60 -4.48 -1.97
CA THR A 23 16.81 -5.06 -1.39
C THR A 23 17.51 -5.96 -2.41
N LEU A 24 18.78 -6.30 -2.18
CA LEU A 24 19.49 -7.29 -3.00
C LEU A 24 18.76 -8.63 -3.04
N LEU A 25 18.22 -9.06 -1.89
CA LEU A 25 17.43 -10.29 -1.80
C LEU A 25 16.20 -10.26 -2.72
N HIS A 26 15.55 -9.11 -2.86
CA HIS A 26 14.40 -8.97 -3.76
C HIS A 26 14.78 -9.29 -5.21
N LEU A 27 15.93 -8.76 -5.67
CA LEU A 27 16.45 -9.01 -7.03
C LEU A 27 16.78 -10.48 -7.25
N ASP A 28 17.39 -11.13 -6.24
CA ASP A 28 17.70 -12.55 -6.32
C ASP A 28 16.42 -13.40 -6.41
N ILE A 29 15.40 -13.07 -5.62
CA ILE A 29 14.13 -13.81 -5.60
C ILE A 29 13.39 -13.69 -6.94
N ILE A 30 13.25 -12.49 -7.52
CA ILE A 30 12.53 -12.33 -8.79
C ILE A 30 13.22 -13.07 -9.95
N ASN A 31 14.54 -13.25 -9.90
CA ASN A 31 15.28 -13.99 -10.92
C ASN A 31 15.19 -15.52 -10.76
N ASN A 32 14.55 -16.01 -9.70
CA ASN A 32 14.32 -17.44 -9.47
C ASN A 32 12.83 -17.83 -9.57
N ILE A 33 11.93 -16.87 -9.72
CA ILE A 33 10.48 -17.11 -9.81
C ILE A 33 10.02 -16.91 -11.25
N LYS A 34 9.27 -17.87 -11.78
CA LYS A 34 8.64 -17.79 -13.11
C LYS A 34 7.13 -17.59 -13.06
N GLU A 35 6.51 -17.77 -11.91
CA GLU A 35 5.06 -17.78 -11.76
C GLU A 35 4.60 -16.73 -10.74
N TYR A 36 3.63 -15.90 -11.14
CA TYR A 36 3.20 -14.74 -10.35
C TYR A 36 1.68 -14.62 -10.29
N VAL A 37 1.16 -14.22 -9.14
CA VAL A 37 -0.20 -13.74 -8.95
C VAL A 37 -0.16 -12.22 -8.89
N VAL A 38 -0.89 -11.53 -9.75
CA VAL A 38 -0.79 -10.08 -9.92
C VAL A 38 -2.17 -9.46 -10.17
N GLU A 39 -2.33 -8.20 -9.81
CA GLU A 39 -3.57 -7.46 -10.08
C GLU A 39 -3.70 -7.05 -11.55
N ASN A 40 -2.57 -6.78 -12.21
CA ASN A 40 -2.52 -6.38 -13.60
C ASN A 40 -1.23 -6.90 -14.24
N GLU A 41 -1.39 -7.73 -15.27
CA GLU A 41 -0.26 -8.35 -15.95
C GLU A 41 0.71 -7.32 -16.58
N LYS A 42 0.17 -6.26 -17.18
CA LYS A 42 0.99 -5.25 -17.88
C LYS A 42 1.89 -4.50 -16.92
N THR A 43 1.35 -4.04 -15.79
CA THR A 43 2.11 -3.33 -14.75
C THR A 43 3.11 -4.25 -14.08
N ALA A 44 2.73 -5.48 -13.76
CA ALA A 44 3.62 -6.47 -13.17
C ALA A 44 4.82 -6.79 -14.07
N ARG A 45 4.60 -7.00 -15.37
CA ARG A 45 5.68 -7.23 -16.35
C ARG A 45 6.61 -6.02 -16.46
N LYS A 46 6.05 -4.79 -16.42
CA LYS A 46 6.84 -3.56 -16.39
C LYS A 46 7.73 -3.54 -15.15
N PHE A 47 7.18 -3.77 -13.95
CA PHE A 47 7.95 -3.79 -12.69
C PHE A 47 9.06 -4.83 -12.71
N LEU A 48 8.77 -6.05 -13.10
CA LEU A 48 9.76 -7.11 -13.14
C LEU A 48 10.94 -6.75 -14.08
N LYS A 49 10.64 -6.13 -15.23
CA LYS A 49 11.66 -5.66 -16.16
C LYS A 49 12.53 -4.55 -15.54
N GLU A 50 11.90 -3.54 -14.94
CA GLU A 50 12.59 -2.41 -14.29
C GLU A 50 13.39 -2.86 -13.06
N ALA A 51 12.91 -3.86 -12.34
CA ALA A 51 13.63 -4.49 -11.24
C ALA A 51 14.83 -5.35 -11.66
N GLY A 52 15.07 -5.55 -12.97
CA GLY A 52 16.22 -6.30 -13.46
C GLY A 52 15.98 -7.81 -13.61
N LEU A 53 14.75 -8.23 -13.89
CA LEU A 53 14.43 -9.62 -14.23
C LEU A 53 15.24 -10.07 -15.44
N LYS A 54 15.95 -11.19 -15.31
CA LYS A 54 16.77 -11.82 -16.37
C LYS A 54 16.00 -12.90 -17.14
N ILE A 55 14.93 -13.43 -16.56
CA ILE A 55 14.08 -14.43 -17.21
C ILE A 55 13.34 -13.78 -18.38
N PRO A 56 13.28 -14.43 -19.56
CA PRO A 56 12.50 -13.92 -20.68
C PRO A 56 11.02 -13.74 -20.30
N GLN A 57 10.45 -12.60 -20.66
CA GLN A 57 9.05 -12.27 -20.34
C GLN A 57 8.04 -13.31 -20.87
N SER A 58 8.38 -14.01 -21.96
CA SER A 58 7.57 -15.07 -22.55
C SER A 58 7.53 -16.37 -21.73
N GLU A 59 8.48 -16.53 -20.80
CA GLU A 59 8.52 -17.71 -19.91
C GLU A 59 7.74 -17.48 -18.60
N LEU A 60 7.25 -16.27 -18.36
CA LEU A 60 6.48 -15.98 -17.16
C LEU A 60 5.04 -16.47 -17.24
N ILE A 61 4.61 -17.15 -16.21
CA ILE A 61 3.22 -17.57 -15.99
C ILE A 61 2.57 -16.54 -15.06
N ILE A 62 1.54 -15.87 -15.55
CA ILE A 62 0.85 -14.82 -14.79
C ILE A 62 -0.58 -15.26 -14.50
N HIS A 63 -0.93 -15.26 -13.22
CA HIS A 63 -2.29 -15.45 -12.74
C HIS A 63 -2.90 -14.08 -12.44
N ASP A 64 -3.88 -13.68 -13.24
CA ASP A 64 -4.62 -12.42 -13.03
C ASP A 64 -5.50 -12.52 -11.76
N TYR A 65 -5.27 -11.60 -10.84
CA TYR A 65 -6.00 -11.43 -9.58
C TYR A 65 -6.66 -10.04 -9.49
N GLY A 66 -6.86 -9.39 -10.60
CA GLY A 66 -7.51 -8.09 -10.71
C GLY A 66 -8.98 -8.12 -10.28
N LYS A 67 -9.61 -6.95 -10.23
CA LYS A 67 -10.96 -6.74 -9.70
C LYS A 67 -12.02 -7.68 -10.30
N HIS A 68 -11.91 -8.01 -11.58
CA HIS A 68 -12.89 -8.85 -12.30
C HIS A 68 -12.52 -10.35 -12.31
N SER A 69 -11.28 -10.69 -12.03
CA SER A 69 -10.75 -12.06 -12.07
C SER A 69 -10.71 -12.73 -10.70
N ARG A 70 -10.67 -11.93 -9.63
CA ARG A 70 -10.50 -12.39 -8.24
C ARG A 70 -11.55 -13.40 -7.80
N GLU A 71 -12.83 -13.18 -8.12
CA GLU A 71 -13.92 -14.07 -7.75
C GLU A 71 -13.90 -15.40 -8.51
N LYS A 72 -13.15 -15.47 -9.62
CA LYS A 72 -13.07 -16.63 -10.51
C LYS A 72 -11.73 -17.36 -10.42
N ILE A 73 -10.82 -16.92 -9.54
CA ILE A 73 -9.49 -17.51 -9.47
C ILE A 73 -9.54 -18.98 -9.06
N ASN A 74 -8.82 -19.81 -9.80
CA ASN A 74 -8.68 -21.23 -9.49
C ASN A 74 -7.38 -21.45 -8.70
N TYR A 75 -7.49 -21.49 -7.38
CA TYR A 75 -6.34 -21.71 -6.49
C TYR A 75 -5.62 -23.05 -6.71
N ASN A 76 -6.28 -24.06 -7.26
CA ASN A 76 -5.61 -25.31 -7.60
C ASN A 76 -4.62 -25.11 -8.74
N ASN A 77 -4.96 -24.26 -9.73
CA ASN A 77 -4.05 -23.91 -10.79
C ASN A 77 -2.91 -23.02 -10.29
N VAL A 78 -3.23 -21.98 -9.50
CA VAL A 78 -2.25 -21.05 -8.92
C VAL A 78 -1.18 -21.77 -8.11
N PHE A 79 -1.57 -22.73 -7.27
CA PHE A 79 -0.63 -23.42 -6.39
C PHE A 79 -0.15 -24.78 -6.92
N LYS A 80 -0.43 -25.12 -8.18
CA LYS A 80 0.01 -26.39 -8.78
C LYS A 80 1.52 -26.54 -8.78
N ALA A 81 2.24 -25.51 -9.28
CA ALA A 81 3.69 -25.51 -9.33
C ALA A 81 4.32 -25.50 -7.94
N VAL A 82 3.71 -24.78 -6.97
CA VAL A 82 4.16 -24.75 -5.58
C VAL A 82 4.11 -26.12 -4.92
N GLN A 83 3.09 -26.92 -5.19
CA GLN A 83 2.98 -28.30 -4.71
C GLN A 83 4.05 -29.21 -5.33
N GLN A 84 4.61 -28.85 -6.47
CA GLN A 84 5.67 -29.56 -7.18
C GLN A 84 7.08 -29.06 -6.80
N GLY A 85 7.20 -28.09 -5.88
CA GLY A 85 8.45 -27.57 -5.37
C GLY A 85 8.92 -26.23 -5.98
N SER A 86 8.14 -25.62 -6.87
CA SER A 86 8.46 -24.31 -7.47
C SER A 86 7.93 -23.18 -6.58
N ASP A 87 8.68 -22.08 -6.51
CA ASP A 87 8.25 -20.86 -5.83
C ASP A 87 7.30 -20.03 -6.70
N ILE A 88 6.41 -19.26 -6.06
CA ILE A 88 5.48 -18.33 -6.71
C ILE A 88 5.55 -16.95 -6.04
N GLY A 89 5.36 -15.88 -6.82
CA GLY A 89 5.32 -14.49 -6.35
C GLY A 89 3.90 -13.93 -6.29
N LEU A 90 3.58 -13.14 -5.25
CA LEU A 90 2.39 -12.30 -5.19
C LEU A 90 2.81 -10.84 -5.24
N MET A 91 2.25 -10.05 -6.13
CA MET A 91 2.53 -8.63 -6.33
C MET A 91 1.23 -7.82 -6.36
N SER A 92 1.23 -6.66 -5.73
CA SER A 92 0.21 -5.61 -5.90
C SER A 92 0.65 -4.56 -6.92
N GLU A 93 -0.17 -3.54 -7.16
CA GLU A 93 0.19 -2.45 -8.08
C GLU A 93 1.14 -1.42 -7.44
N ALA A 94 1.13 -1.27 -6.11
CA ALA A 94 2.05 -0.38 -5.38
C ALA A 94 2.26 -0.85 -3.94
N GLY A 95 3.46 -0.77 -3.42
CA GLY A 95 3.77 -1.10 -2.02
C GLY A 95 3.72 -2.58 -1.70
N CYS A 96 3.25 -2.91 -0.51
CA CYS A 96 3.24 -4.26 0.05
C CYS A 96 1.95 -5.00 -0.32
N PRO A 97 2.01 -6.17 -1.00
CA PRO A 97 0.82 -6.93 -1.34
C PRO A 97 0.04 -7.35 -0.11
N GLY A 98 -1.30 -7.28 -0.20
CA GLY A 98 -2.21 -7.59 0.91
C GLY A 98 -2.36 -6.50 1.98
N VAL A 99 -1.66 -5.36 1.83
CA VAL A 99 -1.79 -4.20 2.74
C VAL A 99 -2.47 -3.05 1.99
N ALA A 100 -3.71 -2.76 2.32
CA ALA A 100 -4.60 -1.83 1.61
C ALA A 100 -4.89 -2.23 0.14
N ASP A 101 -4.42 -3.37 -0.27
CA ASP A 101 -4.52 -3.95 -1.60
C ASP A 101 -5.03 -5.40 -1.54
N PRO A 102 -5.48 -5.95 -2.68
CA PRO A 102 -5.81 -7.36 -2.78
C PRO A 102 -4.63 -8.29 -2.47
N GLY A 103 -4.94 -9.56 -2.17
CA GLY A 103 -3.92 -10.59 -1.96
C GLY A 103 -4.06 -11.36 -0.66
N ALA A 104 -4.77 -10.81 0.33
CA ALA A 104 -4.99 -11.49 1.61
C ALA A 104 -5.61 -12.89 1.44
N ASP A 105 -6.54 -13.06 0.50
CA ASP A 105 -7.17 -14.36 0.24
C ASP A 105 -6.18 -15.37 -0.35
N VAL A 106 -5.25 -14.93 -1.22
CA VAL A 106 -4.18 -15.77 -1.77
C VAL A 106 -3.26 -16.26 -0.65
N VAL A 107 -2.89 -15.35 0.26
CA VAL A 107 -2.06 -15.68 1.44
C VAL A 107 -2.80 -16.66 2.35
N PHE A 108 -4.09 -16.42 2.63
CA PHE A 108 -4.89 -17.31 3.47
C PHE A 108 -5.03 -18.70 2.85
N GLU A 109 -5.23 -18.78 1.54
CA GLU A 109 -5.30 -20.05 0.82
C GLU A 109 -3.96 -20.80 0.81
N ALA A 110 -2.82 -20.09 0.74
CA ALA A 110 -1.50 -20.67 0.89
C ALA A 110 -1.32 -21.32 2.27
N HIS A 111 -1.73 -20.62 3.35
CA HIS A 111 -1.70 -21.18 4.70
C HIS A 111 -2.56 -22.45 4.83
N LYS A 112 -3.80 -22.47 4.28
CA LYS A 112 -4.64 -23.67 4.27
C LYS A 112 -3.98 -24.87 3.60
N ARG A 113 -3.14 -24.62 2.60
CA ARG A 113 -2.40 -25.65 1.86
C ARG A 113 -1.07 -26.03 2.51
N GLY A 114 -0.72 -25.44 3.65
CA GLY A 114 0.57 -25.64 4.31
C GLY A 114 1.74 -25.17 3.45
N ILE A 115 1.56 -24.12 2.66
CA ILE A 115 2.61 -23.46 1.87
C ILE A 115 3.23 -22.38 2.74
N LYS A 116 4.57 -22.34 2.78
CA LYS A 116 5.30 -21.29 3.50
C LYS A 116 5.13 -19.96 2.79
N VAL A 117 4.68 -18.93 3.54
CA VAL A 117 4.55 -17.55 3.06
C VAL A 117 5.76 -16.76 3.53
N ILE A 118 6.43 -16.08 2.61
CA ILE A 118 7.65 -15.32 2.86
C ILE A 118 7.43 -13.86 2.42
N PRO A 119 7.13 -12.94 3.36
CA PRO A 119 7.06 -11.52 3.03
C PRO A 119 8.47 -10.96 2.84
N LEU A 120 8.67 -10.19 1.76
CA LEU A 120 9.90 -9.45 1.56
C LEU A 120 9.78 -8.02 2.13
N VAL A 121 10.92 -7.46 2.53
CA VAL A 121 11.00 -6.07 2.98
C VAL A 121 10.77 -5.14 1.78
N GLY A 122 9.90 -4.15 1.95
CA GLY A 122 9.61 -3.19 0.90
C GLY A 122 8.85 -1.96 1.37
N PRO A 123 8.57 -1.01 0.46
CA PRO A 123 7.99 0.26 0.80
C PRO A 123 6.51 0.12 1.18
N SER A 124 6.12 0.91 2.17
CA SER A 124 4.71 1.10 2.57
C SER A 124 4.46 2.57 2.84
N SER A 125 3.56 3.19 2.11
CA SER A 125 3.20 4.61 2.33
C SER A 125 2.66 4.84 3.73
N ILE A 126 1.99 3.85 4.32
CA ILE A 126 1.45 3.90 5.68
C ILE A 126 2.58 4.05 6.69
N LEU A 127 3.60 3.19 6.62
CA LEU A 127 4.73 3.21 7.55
C LEU A 127 5.67 4.39 7.29
N LEU A 128 5.97 4.68 6.02
CA LEU A 128 6.84 5.81 5.65
C LEU A 128 6.20 7.15 6.06
N GLY A 129 4.89 7.31 5.82
CA GLY A 129 4.15 8.48 6.28
C GLY A 129 4.13 8.59 7.80
N LEU A 130 3.93 7.49 8.53
CA LEU A 130 3.97 7.47 9.99
C LEU A 130 5.35 7.84 10.53
N MET A 131 6.41 7.24 9.99
CA MET A 131 7.81 7.55 10.37
C MET A 131 8.13 9.03 10.19
N ALA A 132 7.67 9.64 9.09
CA ALA A 132 7.96 11.02 8.76
C ALA A 132 7.01 12.05 9.42
N SER A 133 5.88 11.60 9.98
CA SER A 133 4.86 12.48 10.57
C SER A 133 5.28 13.12 11.89
N GLY A 134 6.15 12.48 12.67
CA GLY A 134 6.45 12.85 14.05
C GLY A 134 5.34 12.50 15.06
N PHE A 135 4.38 11.64 14.67
CA PHE A 135 3.28 11.20 15.52
C PHE A 135 3.59 9.89 16.28
N ASN A 136 2.66 9.47 17.12
CA ASN A 136 2.83 8.25 17.90
C ASN A 136 2.84 7.01 17.00
N GLY A 137 3.99 6.35 16.90
CA GLY A 137 4.20 5.12 16.15
C GLY A 137 3.94 3.83 16.95
N GLN A 138 3.68 3.91 18.26
CA GLN A 138 3.35 2.75 19.09
C GLN A 138 1.85 2.43 19.11
N ASN A 139 1.02 3.46 18.91
CA ASN A 139 -0.42 3.31 18.84
C ASN A 139 -0.94 4.06 17.62
N PHE A 140 -1.29 3.33 16.58
CA PHE A 140 -1.83 3.88 15.34
C PHE A 140 -2.85 2.94 14.71
N SER A 141 -3.71 3.48 13.87
CA SER A 141 -4.74 2.73 13.17
C SER A 141 -4.88 3.21 11.74
N PHE A 142 -4.80 2.29 10.78
CA PHE A 142 -5.10 2.56 9.38
C PHE A 142 -6.59 2.28 9.10
N LYS A 143 -7.27 3.24 8.50
CA LYS A 143 -8.73 3.22 8.27
C LYS A 143 -9.11 3.00 6.80
N GLY A 144 -8.14 2.94 5.89
CA GLY A 144 -8.44 2.88 4.46
C GLY A 144 -9.07 4.18 3.96
N TYR A 145 -10.08 4.05 3.09
CA TYR A 145 -10.85 5.17 2.55
C TYR A 145 -11.94 5.61 3.52
N LEU A 146 -12.11 6.92 3.69
CA LEU A 146 -13.25 7.48 4.39
C LEU A 146 -14.50 7.50 3.49
N PRO A 147 -15.72 7.63 4.06
CA PRO A 147 -16.96 7.63 3.29
C PRO A 147 -16.99 8.67 2.17
N ILE A 148 -17.61 8.31 1.04
CA ILE A 148 -17.75 9.21 -0.12
C ILE A 148 -18.80 10.29 0.17
N ASP A 149 -19.90 9.92 0.87
CA ASP A 149 -20.91 10.88 1.30
C ASP A 149 -20.29 11.94 2.22
N LYS A 150 -20.67 13.20 2.00
CA LYS A 150 -20.08 14.33 2.72
C LYS A 150 -20.44 14.33 4.21
N ALA A 151 -21.69 14.01 4.55
CA ALA A 151 -22.14 14.03 5.94
C ALA A 151 -21.47 12.89 6.73
N ASP A 152 -21.41 11.70 6.16
CA ASP A 152 -20.76 10.54 6.76
C ASP A 152 -19.25 10.74 6.86
N ARG A 153 -18.61 11.32 5.85
CA ARG A 153 -17.18 11.66 5.89
C ARG A 153 -16.86 12.67 6.99
N THR A 154 -17.68 13.73 7.12
CA THR A 154 -17.55 14.71 8.21
C THR A 154 -17.68 14.04 9.59
N ARG A 155 -18.64 13.12 9.74
CA ARG A 155 -18.82 12.34 10.97
C ARG A 155 -17.59 11.49 11.26
N SER A 156 -17.11 10.73 10.28
CA SER A 156 -15.91 9.89 10.40
C SER A 156 -14.68 10.70 10.79
N ILE A 157 -14.46 11.87 10.19
CA ILE A 157 -13.32 12.75 10.54
C ILE A 157 -13.38 13.15 12.03
N LYS A 158 -14.57 13.54 12.53
CA LYS A 158 -14.75 13.89 13.95
C LYS A 158 -14.54 12.71 14.88
N GLU A 159 -15.00 11.53 14.49
CA GLU A 159 -14.77 10.28 15.23
C GLU A 159 -13.28 9.93 15.29
N LEU A 160 -12.54 10.06 14.18
CA LEU A 160 -11.10 9.83 14.15
C LEU A 160 -10.35 10.83 15.05
N GLU A 161 -10.72 12.11 15.02
CA GLU A 161 -10.15 13.11 15.92
C GLU A 161 -10.41 12.78 17.40
N HIS A 162 -11.64 12.40 17.73
CA HIS A 162 -12.00 11.97 19.08
C HIS A 162 -11.24 10.72 19.53
N LEU A 163 -11.16 9.69 18.68
CA LEU A 163 -10.38 8.48 18.96
C LEU A 163 -8.88 8.79 19.15
N SER A 164 -8.33 9.64 18.29
CA SER A 164 -6.94 10.08 18.41
C SER A 164 -6.68 10.73 19.78
N GLN A 165 -7.54 11.63 20.21
CA GLN A 165 -7.42 12.32 21.51
C GLN A 165 -7.59 11.35 22.69
N LYS A 166 -8.63 10.50 22.64
CA LYS A 166 -8.96 9.56 23.71
C LYS A 166 -7.89 8.50 23.93
N GLU A 167 -7.39 7.93 22.83
CA GLU A 167 -6.46 6.79 22.85
C GLU A 167 -5.01 7.18 22.66
N LYS A 168 -4.72 8.47 22.45
CA LYS A 168 -3.41 8.98 22.09
C LYS A 168 -2.81 8.23 20.89
N SER A 169 -3.65 7.96 19.89
CA SER A 169 -3.35 7.14 18.73
C SER A 169 -3.30 7.96 17.44
N THR A 170 -2.40 7.60 16.54
CA THR A 170 -2.34 8.19 15.19
C THR A 170 -3.40 7.54 14.31
N GLN A 171 -4.28 8.34 13.71
CA GLN A 171 -5.28 7.87 12.76
C GLN A 171 -4.78 8.11 11.34
N ILE A 172 -4.65 7.03 10.56
CA ILE A 172 -4.09 7.05 9.21
C ILE A 172 -5.18 6.66 8.22
N PHE A 173 -5.32 7.40 7.13
CA PHE A 173 -6.30 7.12 6.09
C PHE A 173 -5.83 7.63 4.73
N ILE A 174 -6.48 7.16 3.67
CA ILE A 174 -6.19 7.52 2.29
C ILE A 174 -7.43 8.04 1.59
N GLU A 175 -7.20 8.72 0.49
CA GLU A 175 -8.24 9.13 -0.44
C GLU A 175 -7.75 8.90 -1.88
N THR A 176 -8.68 8.86 -2.83
CA THR A 176 -8.32 8.79 -4.25
C THR A 176 -7.61 10.08 -4.69
N PRO A 177 -6.63 9.99 -5.60
CA PRO A 177 -5.85 11.16 -6.04
C PRO A 177 -6.70 12.34 -6.53
N PHE A 178 -7.87 12.06 -7.10
CA PHE A 178 -8.78 13.10 -7.60
C PHE A 178 -9.54 13.87 -6.51
N ARG A 179 -9.67 13.30 -5.30
CA ARG A 179 -10.43 13.86 -4.18
C ARG A 179 -9.55 14.38 -3.03
N ASN A 180 -8.24 14.32 -3.14
CA ASN A 180 -7.32 14.72 -2.08
C ASN A 180 -7.48 16.18 -1.66
N ASN A 181 -7.66 17.11 -2.61
CA ASN A 181 -7.92 18.51 -2.29
C ASN A 181 -9.25 18.69 -1.52
N GLN A 182 -10.28 17.94 -1.90
CA GLN A 182 -11.56 17.96 -1.19
C GLN A 182 -11.43 17.37 0.22
N MET A 183 -10.67 16.29 0.38
CA MET A 183 -10.38 15.69 1.69
C MET A 183 -9.65 16.67 2.60
N LEU A 184 -8.60 17.31 2.10
CA LEU A 184 -7.87 18.33 2.86
C LEU A 184 -8.81 19.47 3.30
N ALA A 185 -9.59 20.03 2.40
CA ALA A 185 -10.55 21.10 2.72
C ALA A 185 -11.57 20.68 3.80
N GLU A 186 -12.04 19.43 3.77
CA GLU A 186 -12.97 18.90 4.76
C GLU A 186 -12.31 18.71 6.14
N LEU A 187 -11.05 18.24 6.18
CA LEU A 187 -10.25 18.13 7.41
C LEU A 187 -10.05 19.51 8.05
N LEU A 188 -9.66 20.52 7.26
CA LEU A 188 -9.45 21.89 7.74
C LEU A 188 -10.73 22.52 8.29
N LYS A 189 -11.89 22.11 7.80
CA LYS A 189 -13.19 22.60 8.27
C LYS A 189 -13.67 21.85 9.52
N SER A 190 -13.42 20.55 9.62
CA SER A 190 -14.08 19.66 10.58
C SER A 190 -13.28 19.44 11.86
N CYS A 191 -11.94 19.51 11.78
CA CYS A 191 -11.07 19.30 12.93
C CYS A 191 -10.84 20.58 13.75
N LYS A 192 -10.46 20.39 15.02
CA LYS A 192 -10.09 21.46 15.94
C LYS A 192 -8.79 22.16 15.45
N PRO A 193 -8.61 23.48 15.72
CA PRO A 193 -7.44 24.22 15.28
C PRO A 193 -6.10 23.63 15.71
N GLN A 194 -6.04 23.05 16.90
CA GLN A 194 -4.82 22.49 17.51
C GLN A 194 -4.53 21.05 17.08
N THR A 195 -5.47 20.37 16.46
CA THR A 195 -5.25 19.02 15.93
C THR A 195 -4.16 19.05 14.85
N LYS A 196 -3.22 18.12 14.96
CA LYS A 196 -2.11 18.00 14.00
C LYS A 196 -2.51 17.11 12.84
N LEU A 197 -2.17 17.54 11.65
CA LEU A 197 -2.36 16.79 10.40
C LEU A 197 -1.04 16.69 9.67
N CYS A 198 -0.64 15.48 9.33
CA CYS A 198 0.43 15.21 8.38
C CYS A 198 -0.18 14.83 7.03
N VAL A 199 0.31 15.47 5.98
CA VAL A 199 0.02 15.11 4.58
C VAL A 199 1.32 14.56 4.00
N ALA A 200 1.33 13.29 3.63
CA ALA A 200 2.44 12.64 2.95
C ALA A 200 2.00 12.31 1.51
N CYS A 201 2.59 12.98 0.56
CA CYS A 201 2.20 12.99 -0.85
C CYS A 201 3.37 12.53 -1.71
N ASN A 202 3.13 11.71 -2.73
CA ASN A 202 4.14 11.17 -3.64
C ASN A 202 5.33 10.55 -2.91
N VAL A 203 5.05 9.79 -1.85
CA VAL A 203 6.09 9.19 -0.99
C VAL A 203 7.04 8.33 -1.84
N THR A 204 8.34 8.54 -1.68
CA THR A 204 9.47 7.98 -2.44
C THR A 204 9.67 8.54 -3.86
N ALA A 205 8.80 9.40 -4.35
CA ALA A 205 9.00 10.06 -5.64
C ALA A 205 9.98 11.25 -5.54
N ALA A 206 10.49 11.72 -6.67
CA ALA A 206 11.38 12.89 -6.71
C ALA A 206 10.70 14.18 -6.23
N ASP A 207 9.37 14.28 -6.35
CA ASP A 207 8.54 15.38 -5.88
C ASP A 207 7.78 15.03 -4.60
N GLU A 208 8.37 14.14 -3.78
CA GLU A 208 7.85 13.81 -2.45
C GLU A 208 7.60 15.07 -1.62
N TYR A 209 6.43 15.12 -0.99
CA TYR A 209 6.07 16.18 -0.07
C TYR A 209 5.49 15.59 1.20
N ILE A 210 6.17 15.77 2.34
CA ILE A 210 5.68 15.33 3.65
C ILE A 210 5.74 16.52 4.61
N ARG A 211 4.59 16.89 5.17
CA ARG A 211 4.51 18.01 6.09
C ARG A 211 3.48 17.78 7.19
N THR A 212 3.90 18.08 8.42
CA THR A 212 3.07 18.06 9.61
C THR A 212 2.86 19.48 10.11
N GLN A 213 1.60 19.87 10.30
CA GLN A 213 1.19 21.16 10.84
C GLN A 213 -0.09 20.99 11.66
N THR A 214 -0.41 21.97 12.50
CA THR A 214 -1.75 22.11 13.08
C THR A 214 -2.77 22.47 12.00
N ILE A 215 -4.04 22.19 12.25
CA ILE A 215 -5.13 22.60 11.35
C ILE A 215 -5.13 24.12 11.13
N GLU A 216 -4.82 24.89 12.16
CA GLU A 216 -4.72 26.36 12.08
C GLU A 216 -3.62 26.80 11.11
N GLU A 217 -2.45 26.17 11.17
CA GLU A 217 -1.33 26.44 10.26
C GLU A 217 -1.63 26.00 8.83
N TRP A 218 -2.26 24.82 8.66
CA TRP A 218 -2.70 24.32 7.35
C TRP A 218 -3.67 25.27 6.65
N LYS A 219 -4.55 25.99 7.36
CA LYS A 219 -5.44 27.00 6.78
C LYS A 219 -4.71 28.14 6.10
N LYS A 220 -3.43 28.36 6.45
CA LYS A 220 -2.57 29.40 5.87
C LYS A 220 -1.64 28.84 4.77
N THR A 221 -1.68 27.53 4.55
CA THR A 221 -0.81 26.84 3.58
C THR A 221 -1.58 26.55 2.29
N THR A 222 -1.00 26.95 1.17
CA THR A 222 -1.53 26.60 -0.15
C THR A 222 -0.77 25.41 -0.71
N ILE A 223 -1.50 24.35 -1.05
CA ILE A 223 -0.95 23.14 -1.68
C ILE A 223 -1.97 22.55 -2.64
N ASP A 224 -1.50 22.01 -3.76
CA ASP A 224 -2.30 21.23 -4.68
C ASP A 224 -1.95 19.75 -4.61
N LEU A 225 -2.93 18.94 -4.21
CA LEU A 225 -2.85 17.48 -4.08
C LEU A 225 -3.60 16.75 -5.21
N HIS A 226 -4.05 17.48 -6.24
CA HIS A 226 -4.82 16.89 -7.33
C HIS A 226 -3.98 15.88 -8.11
N LYS A 227 -4.53 14.70 -8.35
CA LYS A 227 -3.89 13.57 -9.05
C LYS A 227 -2.59 13.05 -8.43
N LYS A 228 -2.33 13.34 -7.16
CA LYS A 228 -1.16 12.87 -6.44
C LYS A 228 -1.57 11.80 -5.43
N PRO A 229 -0.89 10.65 -5.35
CA PRO A 229 -1.10 9.70 -4.26
C PRO A 229 -0.76 10.34 -2.91
N CYS A 230 -1.70 10.34 -1.97
CA CYS A 230 -1.51 10.93 -0.65
C CYS A 230 -1.98 10.00 0.45
N ILE A 231 -1.30 10.08 1.58
CA ILE A 231 -1.74 9.52 2.84
C ILE A 231 -1.90 10.65 3.85
N PHE A 232 -2.96 10.59 4.63
CA PHE A 232 -3.28 11.57 5.66
C PHE A 232 -3.11 10.90 7.03
N LEU A 233 -2.43 11.60 7.94
CA LEU A 233 -2.26 11.15 9.30
C LEU A 233 -2.75 12.25 10.25
N LEU A 234 -3.61 11.90 11.18
CA LEU A 234 -4.24 12.82 12.13
C LEU A 234 -3.84 12.44 13.55
N PHE A 235 -3.45 13.44 14.33
CA PHE A 235 -3.10 13.29 15.73
C PHE A 235 -3.66 14.45 16.56
N ALA A 236 -4.58 14.15 17.46
CA ALA A 236 -5.15 15.06 18.43
C ALA A 236 -4.58 14.77 19.82
N SER A 237 -4.07 15.80 20.50
CA SER A 237 -3.50 15.72 21.85
C SER A 237 -4.41 16.39 22.88
#